data_f8ffbe1bdab0e943ad815dc6fab421b3
#
_entry.id   f8ffbe1bdab0e943ad815dc6fab421b3
#
_cell.length_a   1.000
_cell.length_b   1.000
_cell.length_c   1.000
_cell.angle_alpha   90.00
_cell.angle_beta   90.00
_cell.angle_gamma   90.00
#
_symmetry.space_group_name_H-M   'P 1'
#
loop_
_entity.id
_entity.type
_entity.pdbx_description
1 polymer ?
#
loop_
_entity_poly.entity_id
_entity_poly.type
_entity_poly.pdbx_seq_one_letter_code
_entity_poly.pdbx_strand_id
1 'polypeptide(L)'
;MAQEDVFKKLVAHCKEYGFVFPSSDIYDGLGAVYDYGQNGVELKNNIKRYWWESMVRLHENIVGIDSAIFMHPTIWKASGHVDAFNDPLIDNKDSKKRYRADVLIEDQIAKYDEKIEKDVEKARKRFGEKFDEALFRETNPQIQEHIRKREALHERMSNALNANDLNEVRQIILDEKIVCPISGTCNWTEVRQFNLMFATEMGSTAEGASKIYLRPETAQGIFVNFLNVQKTGRMKVPFGIAQIGKAFRNEIVARQFIFRMREFEQMEMQFFVRPGSELEWFKKWKTTRMRWHQLLGFGEENYRFHDHEKLAHYANAATDIEFKFPFGFKEVEGIHSRTDFDLSQHQQYSGKKIQYFDTELNESYVPYVIETSIGVDRMFLQIMSAAYCEEDLSKDGKQDSRVVLRLPAALAPVKMAIMPLVKKDGLPEKAQEIMNLLKYDFNCQYDEKDSIGKRYRRQDEIGTPFCITYDFDSRDDDSVTVRHRDSMEQERVKIEDLTDYMREVGIRVKYLHSDVDTLERTEIIRDMRLDVFDVLVGINLLREGLDIPEITLVAILD
;
A
#
# COMPACT_ATOMS: atom_id res chain seq x y z
N MET A 1 -18.69 -11.83 -13.87
CA MET A 1 -18.41 -10.47 -14.44
C MET A 1 -16.98 -10.45 -14.92
N ALA A 2 -16.68 -9.78 -16.02
CA ALA A 2 -15.29 -9.61 -16.44
C ALA A 2 -14.55 -8.73 -15.41
N GLN A 3 -13.31 -9.02 -15.10
CA GLN A 3 -12.50 -8.28 -14.11
C GLN A 3 -12.42 -6.77 -14.41
N GLU A 4 -12.44 -6.41 -15.70
CA GLU A 4 -12.47 -5.01 -16.15
C GLU A 4 -13.74 -4.26 -15.73
N ASP A 5 -14.88 -4.94 -15.66
CA ASP A 5 -16.15 -4.35 -15.23
C ASP A 5 -16.14 -4.03 -13.73
N VAL A 6 -15.52 -4.90 -12.89
CA VAL A 6 -15.38 -4.68 -11.45
C VAL A 6 -14.52 -3.45 -11.18
N PHE A 7 -13.41 -3.28 -11.91
CA PHE A 7 -12.55 -2.12 -11.74
C PHE A 7 -13.24 -0.80 -12.12
N LYS A 8 -14.00 -0.79 -13.21
CA LYS A 8 -14.78 0.39 -13.62
C LYS A 8 -15.83 0.78 -12.59
N LYS A 9 -16.52 -0.22 -12.00
CA LYS A 9 -17.48 0.01 -10.92
C LYS A 9 -16.81 0.55 -9.66
N LEU A 10 -15.65 0.03 -9.28
CA LEU A 10 -14.87 0.53 -8.16
C LEU A 10 -14.47 2.00 -8.34
N VAL A 11 -13.98 2.37 -9.53
CA VAL A 11 -13.61 3.77 -9.84
C VAL A 11 -14.83 4.69 -9.77
N ALA A 12 -15.97 4.27 -10.32
CA ALA A 12 -17.21 5.01 -10.23
C ALA A 12 -17.67 5.19 -8.76
N HIS A 13 -17.63 4.11 -7.98
CA HIS A 13 -17.93 4.12 -6.56
C HIS A 13 -17.02 5.09 -5.77
N CYS A 14 -15.73 5.09 -6.02
CA CYS A 14 -14.78 6.02 -5.38
C CYS A 14 -15.17 7.48 -5.64
N LYS A 15 -15.61 7.81 -6.86
CA LYS A 15 -16.05 9.16 -7.23
C LYS A 15 -17.38 9.52 -6.58
N GLU A 16 -18.35 8.62 -6.65
CA GLU A 16 -19.73 8.85 -6.16
C GLU A 16 -19.78 9.05 -4.64
N TYR A 17 -19.00 8.28 -3.89
CA TYR A 17 -19.04 8.28 -2.42
C TYR A 17 -17.93 9.10 -1.77
N GLY A 18 -17.29 10.01 -2.50
CA GLY A 18 -16.35 10.97 -1.93
C GLY A 18 -15.03 10.36 -1.45
N PHE A 19 -14.53 9.33 -2.15
CA PHE A 19 -13.22 8.78 -1.88
C PHE A 19 -12.13 9.44 -2.72
N VAL A 20 -12.27 9.46 -4.04
CA VAL A 20 -11.25 9.99 -4.94
C VAL A 20 -11.89 10.72 -6.11
N PHE A 21 -11.39 11.92 -6.40
CA PHE A 21 -11.80 12.75 -7.53
C PHE A 21 -10.61 13.02 -8.45
N PRO A 22 -10.82 13.21 -9.77
CA PRO A 22 -9.81 13.84 -10.61
C PRO A 22 -9.46 15.23 -10.05
N SER A 23 -8.17 15.55 -9.92
CA SER A 23 -7.80 16.87 -9.43
C SER A 23 -8.22 17.94 -10.43
N SER A 24 -8.77 19.05 -9.92
CA SER A 24 -9.24 20.17 -10.73
C SER A 24 -10.34 19.81 -11.75
N ASP A 25 -11.27 18.93 -11.36
CA ASP A 25 -12.33 18.37 -12.22
C ASP A 25 -13.18 19.47 -12.92
N ILE A 26 -13.35 20.63 -12.26
CA ILE A 26 -14.05 21.81 -12.85
C ILE A 26 -13.34 22.42 -14.07
N TYR A 27 -12.06 22.08 -14.32
CA TYR A 27 -11.25 22.47 -15.45
C TYR A 27 -10.86 21.25 -16.32
N ASP A 28 -11.73 20.25 -16.40
CA ASP A 28 -11.50 18.98 -17.11
C ASP A 28 -10.38 18.12 -16.52
N GLY A 29 -9.93 18.43 -15.31
CA GLY A 29 -8.94 17.67 -14.55
C GLY A 29 -7.49 17.83 -15.03
N LEU A 30 -6.55 17.39 -14.21
CA LEU A 30 -5.14 17.25 -14.54
C LEU A 30 -4.79 15.76 -14.60
N GLY A 31 -4.28 15.30 -15.75
CA GLY A 31 -4.01 13.89 -15.98
C GLY A 31 -3.05 13.28 -14.95
N ALA A 32 -3.44 12.15 -14.37
CA ALA A 32 -2.68 11.40 -13.35
C ALA A 32 -2.43 12.17 -12.04
N VAL A 33 -3.32 13.08 -11.70
CA VAL A 33 -3.35 13.77 -10.41
C VAL A 33 -4.77 13.66 -9.85
N TYR A 34 -4.90 13.34 -8.58
CA TYR A 34 -6.19 13.07 -7.93
C TYR A 34 -6.27 13.75 -6.57
N ASP A 35 -7.48 14.14 -6.20
CA ASP A 35 -7.84 14.66 -4.90
C ASP A 35 -8.58 13.59 -4.10
N TYR A 36 -8.36 13.53 -2.80
CA TYR A 36 -9.09 12.65 -1.89
C TYR A 36 -10.22 13.42 -1.24
N GLY A 37 -11.44 12.93 -1.42
CA GLY A 37 -12.65 13.51 -0.81
C GLY A 37 -12.75 13.19 0.68
N GLN A 38 -13.86 13.53 1.28
CA GLN A 38 -14.09 13.44 2.74
C GLN A 38 -13.91 12.01 3.30
N ASN A 39 -14.37 10.98 2.59
CA ASN A 39 -14.17 9.59 3.00
C ASN A 39 -12.76 9.09 2.61
N GLY A 40 -12.24 9.56 1.49
CA GLY A 40 -10.91 9.20 1.01
C GLY A 40 -9.79 9.70 1.91
N VAL A 41 -9.85 10.95 2.38
CA VAL A 41 -8.82 11.52 3.25
C VAL A 41 -8.78 10.82 4.60
N GLU A 42 -9.93 10.45 5.17
CA GLU A 42 -10.00 9.72 6.44
C GLU A 42 -9.43 8.30 6.30
N LEU A 43 -9.82 7.57 5.24
CA LEU A 43 -9.23 6.26 4.96
C LEU A 43 -7.71 6.36 4.76
N LYS A 44 -7.24 7.34 3.98
CA LYS A 44 -5.82 7.57 3.73
C LYS A 44 -5.05 7.90 5.01
N ASN A 45 -5.62 8.72 5.89
CA ASN A 45 -5.02 9.05 7.18
C ASN A 45 -4.97 7.84 8.11
N ASN A 46 -6.03 7.01 8.12
CA ASN A 46 -6.06 5.78 8.91
C ASN A 46 -5.00 4.77 8.42
N ILE A 47 -4.79 4.63 7.09
CA ILE A 47 -3.73 3.81 6.51
C ILE A 47 -2.35 4.29 6.99
N LYS A 48 -2.07 5.59 6.89
CA LYS A 48 -0.80 6.18 7.33
C LYS A 48 -0.58 5.99 8.83
N ARG A 49 -1.63 6.17 9.64
CA ARG A 49 -1.57 5.95 11.09
C ARG A 49 -1.28 4.48 11.41
N TYR A 50 -1.98 3.55 10.78
CA TYR A 50 -1.79 2.11 10.95
C TYR A 50 -0.35 1.70 10.63
N TRP A 51 0.22 2.19 9.51
CA TRP A 51 1.60 1.95 9.15
C TRP A 51 2.58 2.59 10.15
N TRP A 52 2.35 3.85 10.53
CA TRP A 52 3.23 4.58 11.45
C TRP A 52 3.28 3.94 12.83
N GLU A 53 2.14 3.54 13.36
CA GLU A 53 2.06 2.85 14.65
C GLU A 53 2.80 1.53 14.60
N SER A 54 2.56 0.70 13.58
CA SER A 54 3.23 -0.59 13.44
C SER A 54 4.72 -0.48 13.12
N MET A 55 5.16 0.53 12.36
CA MET A 55 6.55 0.66 11.93
C MET A 55 7.41 1.44 12.93
N VAL A 56 6.88 2.51 13.53
CA VAL A 56 7.67 3.41 14.38
C VAL A 56 7.41 3.17 15.86
N ARG A 57 6.11 3.03 16.26
CA ARG A 57 5.80 2.93 17.68
C ARG A 57 6.02 1.55 18.27
N LEU A 58 5.84 0.49 17.44
CA LEU A 58 6.03 -0.89 17.88
C LEU A 58 7.50 -1.37 17.81
N HIS A 59 8.43 -0.52 17.34
CA HIS A 59 9.84 -0.85 17.29
C HIS A 59 10.67 0.16 18.09
N GLU A 60 11.42 -0.30 19.10
CA GLU A 60 12.26 0.57 19.93
C GLU A 60 13.43 1.20 19.16
N ASN A 61 13.83 0.60 18.08
CA ASN A 61 14.97 0.99 17.25
C ASN A 61 14.56 1.61 15.90
N ILE A 62 13.31 2.06 15.73
CA ILE A 62 12.89 2.81 14.55
C ILE A 62 12.34 4.17 14.98
N VAL A 63 12.85 5.21 14.33
CA VAL A 63 12.44 6.59 14.60
C VAL A 63 11.93 7.25 13.31
N GLY A 64 11.11 8.28 13.46
CA GLY A 64 10.54 9.00 12.33
C GLY A 64 11.27 10.30 12.02
N ILE A 65 11.24 10.71 10.73
CA ILE A 65 11.60 12.04 10.28
C ILE A 65 10.57 12.59 9.31
N ASP A 66 10.61 13.89 9.08
CA ASP A 66 9.93 14.57 7.97
C ASP A 66 10.95 15.47 7.26
N SER A 67 11.50 14.98 6.15
CA SER A 67 12.47 15.72 5.37
C SER A 67 11.78 16.61 4.32
N ALA A 68 12.43 17.71 3.96
CA ALA A 68 11.92 18.66 2.98
C ALA A 68 11.73 18.02 1.60
N ILE A 69 10.72 18.48 0.85
CA ILE A 69 10.52 18.12 -0.56
C ILE A 69 11.63 18.73 -1.43
N PHE A 70 11.94 20.00 -1.19
CA PHE A 70 13.05 20.69 -1.87
C PHE A 70 14.35 20.37 -1.16
N MET A 71 15.23 19.72 -1.88
CA MET A 71 16.55 19.33 -1.38
C MET A 71 17.63 19.84 -2.32
N HIS A 72 18.88 19.90 -1.84
CA HIS A 72 20.01 20.35 -2.64
C HIS A 72 20.14 19.50 -3.92
N PRO A 73 20.29 20.08 -5.10
CA PRO A 73 20.31 19.36 -6.38
C PRO A 73 21.36 18.24 -6.47
N THR A 74 22.48 18.39 -5.74
CA THR A 74 23.54 17.37 -5.68
C THR A 74 23.06 16.04 -5.11
N ILE A 75 22.01 16.02 -4.28
CA ILE A 75 21.41 14.79 -3.75
C ILE A 75 20.93 13.91 -4.90
N TRP A 76 20.23 14.50 -5.86
CA TRP A 76 19.68 13.79 -7.01
C TRP A 76 20.74 13.37 -8.02
N LYS A 77 21.87 14.10 -8.04
CA LYS A 77 23.05 13.70 -8.83
C LYS A 77 23.78 12.54 -8.16
N ALA A 78 23.99 12.60 -6.85
CA ALA A 78 24.63 11.54 -6.08
C ALA A 78 23.86 10.23 -6.14
N SER A 79 22.54 10.28 -6.05
CA SER A 79 21.65 9.11 -6.14
C SER A 79 21.41 8.60 -7.57
N GLY A 80 21.94 9.30 -8.60
CA GLY A 80 21.78 8.91 -10.00
C GLY A 80 20.46 9.33 -10.66
N HIS A 81 19.52 9.95 -9.94
CA HIS A 81 18.21 10.30 -10.50
C HIS A 81 18.27 11.33 -11.64
N VAL A 82 19.23 12.25 -11.62
CA VAL A 82 19.38 13.23 -12.71
C VAL A 82 19.78 12.54 -14.01
N ASP A 83 20.64 11.53 -13.92
CA ASP A 83 21.29 10.91 -15.08
C ASP A 83 20.59 9.65 -15.57
N ALA A 84 19.97 8.86 -14.66
CA ALA A 84 19.48 7.52 -14.97
C ALA A 84 17.97 7.32 -14.74
N PHE A 85 17.24 8.27 -14.16
CA PHE A 85 15.81 8.13 -13.90
C PHE A 85 14.98 8.52 -15.11
N ASN A 86 15.08 7.67 -16.16
CA ASN A 86 14.51 7.95 -17.46
C ASN A 86 13.61 6.80 -17.94
N ASP A 87 12.50 7.15 -18.60
CA ASP A 87 11.68 6.22 -19.36
C ASP A 87 12.02 6.26 -20.85
N PRO A 88 12.15 5.11 -21.52
CA PRO A 88 12.29 5.07 -22.98
C PRO A 88 10.94 5.33 -23.64
N LEU A 89 10.78 6.44 -24.33
CA LEU A 89 9.53 6.85 -24.97
C LEU A 89 9.59 6.70 -26.48
N ILE A 90 8.47 6.27 -27.05
CA ILE A 90 8.25 6.14 -28.50
C ILE A 90 6.88 6.71 -28.87
N ASP A 91 6.81 7.43 -29.99
CA ASP A 91 5.56 7.98 -30.49
C ASP A 91 5.09 7.18 -31.72
N ASN A 92 3.79 6.92 -31.82
CA ASN A 92 3.21 6.41 -33.07
C ASN A 92 2.78 7.59 -33.93
N LYS A 93 3.28 7.68 -35.17
CA LYS A 93 3.08 8.79 -36.08
C LYS A 93 1.63 8.93 -36.56
N ASP A 94 0.89 7.82 -36.64
CA ASP A 94 -0.48 7.80 -37.14
C ASP A 94 -1.49 8.20 -36.04
N SER A 95 -1.36 7.63 -34.85
CA SER A 95 -2.24 7.95 -33.71
C SER A 95 -1.81 9.22 -32.97
N LYS A 96 -0.60 9.73 -33.20
CA LYS A 96 0.03 10.83 -32.46
C LYS A 96 0.06 10.62 -30.95
N LYS A 97 0.05 9.36 -30.53
CA LYS A 97 0.11 8.98 -29.11
C LYS A 97 1.49 8.50 -28.73
N ARG A 98 1.85 8.80 -27.49
CA ARG A 98 3.12 8.45 -26.87
C ARG A 98 2.97 7.22 -25.99
N TYR A 99 3.97 6.36 -26.02
CA TYR A 99 4.04 5.12 -25.26
C TYR A 99 5.41 4.95 -24.62
N ARG A 100 5.49 4.19 -23.55
CA ARG A 100 6.75 3.65 -23.04
C ARG A 100 7.12 2.46 -23.93
N ALA A 101 8.32 2.49 -24.46
CA ALA A 101 8.80 1.46 -25.38
C ALA A 101 8.99 0.11 -24.66
N ASP A 102 9.51 0.14 -23.43
CA ASP A 102 9.65 -1.03 -22.56
C ASP A 102 8.30 -1.69 -22.25
N VAL A 103 7.28 -0.90 -21.90
CA VAL A 103 5.92 -1.42 -21.62
C VAL A 103 5.28 -2.06 -22.87
N LEU A 104 5.50 -1.51 -24.05
CA LEU A 104 5.02 -2.12 -25.29
C LEU A 104 5.64 -3.51 -25.53
N ILE A 105 6.92 -3.67 -25.16
CA ILE A 105 7.61 -4.96 -25.26
C ILE A 105 7.13 -5.92 -24.18
N GLU A 106 6.94 -5.44 -22.93
CA GLU A 106 6.38 -6.22 -21.83
C GLU A 106 4.95 -6.71 -22.15
N ASP A 107 4.10 -5.87 -22.74
CA ASP A 107 2.77 -6.25 -23.19
C ASP A 107 2.83 -7.35 -24.29
N GLN A 108 3.89 -7.37 -25.10
CA GLN A 108 4.11 -8.43 -26.09
C GLN A 108 4.59 -9.73 -25.43
N ILE A 109 5.46 -9.65 -24.42
CA ILE A 109 5.89 -10.78 -23.58
C ILE A 109 4.67 -11.40 -22.90
N ALA A 110 3.81 -10.58 -22.28
CA ALA A 110 2.57 -11.05 -21.65
C ALA A 110 1.63 -11.79 -22.60
N LYS A 111 1.59 -11.45 -23.90
CA LYS A 111 0.83 -12.20 -24.90
C LYS A 111 1.36 -13.61 -25.13
N TYR A 112 2.67 -13.84 -24.95
CA TYR A 112 3.21 -15.21 -24.98
C TYR A 112 2.75 -16.00 -23.77
N ASP A 113 2.76 -15.40 -22.58
CA ASP A 113 2.24 -16.02 -21.35
C ASP A 113 0.75 -16.37 -21.49
N GLU A 114 -0.07 -15.45 -22.00
CA GLU A 114 -1.49 -15.73 -22.28
C GLU A 114 -1.70 -16.91 -23.25
N LYS A 115 -0.86 -17.04 -24.26
CA LYS A 115 -0.95 -18.18 -25.21
C LYS A 115 -0.60 -19.49 -24.51
N ILE A 116 0.45 -19.51 -23.70
CA ILE A 116 0.87 -20.66 -22.89
C ILE A 116 -0.30 -21.08 -21.97
N GLU A 117 -0.86 -20.15 -21.21
CA GLU A 117 -1.97 -20.44 -20.29
C GLU A 117 -3.23 -20.93 -21.01
N LYS A 118 -3.59 -20.35 -22.16
CA LYS A 118 -4.72 -20.82 -22.98
C LYS A 118 -4.53 -22.25 -23.47
N ASP A 119 -3.32 -22.63 -23.86
CA ASP A 119 -3.04 -23.98 -24.32
C ASP A 119 -2.98 -24.99 -23.18
N VAL A 120 -2.45 -24.60 -22.02
CA VAL A 120 -2.52 -25.39 -20.77
C VAL A 120 -3.97 -25.60 -20.35
N GLU A 121 -4.79 -24.58 -20.37
CA GLU A 121 -6.21 -24.67 -19.98
C GLU A 121 -7.02 -25.57 -20.93
N LYS A 122 -6.77 -25.50 -22.26
CA LYS A 122 -7.36 -26.41 -23.22
C LYS A 122 -6.95 -27.87 -22.98
N ALA A 123 -5.67 -28.10 -22.65
CA ALA A 123 -5.17 -29.43 -22.32
C ALA A 123 -5.78 -29.95 -21.03
N ARG A 124 -5.88 -29.12 -19.97
CA ARG A 124 -6.54 -29.47 -18.71
C ARG A 124 -8.02 -29.88 -18.92
N LYS A 125 -8.76 -29.13 -19.75
CA LYS A 125 -10.15 -29.48 -20.12
C LYS A 125 -10.24 -30.79 -20.91
N ARG A 126 -9.23 -31.13 -21.73
CA ARG A 126 -9.20 -32.34 -22.55
C ARG A 126 -8.81 -33.59 -21.77
N PHE A 127 -7.86 -33.50 -20.86
CA PHE A 127 -7.27 -34.64 -20.14
C PHE A 127 -7.83 -34.86 -18.75
N GLY A 128 -8.57 -33.87 -18.17
CA GLY A 128 -9.23 -33.97 -16.87
C GLY A 128 -8.26 -34.24 -15.73
N GLU A 129 -8.66 -35.11 -14.80
CA GLU A 129 -7.88 -35.45 -13.60
C GLU A 129 -6.50 -36.12 -13.87
N LYS A 130 -6.27 -36.59 -15.10
CA LYS A 130 -4.99 -37.20 -15.51
C LYS A 130 -4.01 -36.19 -16.10
N PHE A 131 -4.35 -34.91 -16.07
CA PHE A 131 -3.50 -33.86 -16.65
C PHE A 131 -2.36 -33.51 -15.71
N ASP A 132 -1.14 -33.80 -16.18
CA ASP A 132 0.09 -33.33 -15.53
C ASP A 132 0.56 -32.04 -16.24
N GLU A 133 0.34 -30.91 -15.60
CA GLU A 133 0.67 -29.59 -16.15
C GLU A 133 2.18 -29.39 -16.29
N ALA A 134 2.97 -29.84 -15.31
CA ALA A 134 4.43 -29.66 -15.34
C ALA A 134 5.02 -30.42 -16.54
N LEU A 135 4.66 -31.68 -16.67
CA LEU A 135 5.10 -32.51 -17.79
C LEU A 135 4.61 -31.96 -19.14
N PHE A 136 3.37 -31.45 -19.19
CA PHE A 136 2.82 -30.86 -20.42
C PHE A 136 3.56 -29.58 -20.83
N ARG A 137 3.88 -28.71 -19.89
CA ARG A 137 4.69 -27.50 -20.13
C ARG A 137 6.09 -27.87 -20.62
N GLU A 138 6.71 -28.90 -20.07
CA GLU A 138 8.05 -29.35 -20.44
C GLU A 138 8.10 -30.07 -21.79
N THR A 139 7.09 -30.85 -22.14
CA THR A 139 7.13 -31.71 -23.31
C THR A 139 6.39 -31.21 -24.54
N ASN A 140 5.49 -30.24 -24.41
CA ASN A 140 4.71 -29.73 -25.53
C ASN A 140 5.53 -28.79 -26.41
N PRO A 141 5.77 -29.12 -27.70
CA PRO A 141 6.67 -28.33 -28.56
C PRO A 141 6.16 -26.89 -28.77
N GLN A 142 4.85 -26.67 -28.81
CA GLN A 142 4.26 -25.36 -29.06
C GLN A 142 4.44 -24.45 -27.81
N ILE A 143 4.23 -25.00 -26.63
CA ILE A 143 4.47 -24.30 -25.38
C ILE A 143 5.96 -23.96 -25.23
N GLN A 144 6.83 -24.94 -25.49
CA GLN A 144 8.28 -24.74 -25.44
C GLN A 144 8.76 -23.66 -26.44
N GLU A 145 8.15 -23.58 -27.63
CA GLU A 145 8.44 -22.50 -28.57
C GLU A 145 8.00 -21.12 -28.02
N HIS A 146 6.82 -21.03 -27.40
CA HIS A 146 6.37 -19.79 -26.79
C HIS A 146 7.23 -19.36 -25.59
N ILE A 147 7.62 -20.31 -24.74
CA ILE A 147 8.55 -20.05 -23.62
C ILE A 147 9.88 -19.51 -24.14
N ARG A 148 10.51 -20.18 -25.13
CA ARG A 148 11.77 -19.74 -25.72
C ARG A 148 11.67 -18.34 -26.34
N LYS A 149 10.58 -18.03 -27.06
CA LYS A 149 10.36 -16.69 -27.65
C LYS A 149 10.21 -15.63 -26.56
N ARG A 150 9.45 -15.93 -25.51
CA ARG A 150 9.27 -15.07 -24.35
C ARG A 150 10.61 -14.76 -23.68
N GLU A 151 11.39 -15.78 -23.38
CA GLU A 151 12.70 -15.64 -22.70
C GLU A 151 13.71 -14.88 -23.56
N ALA A 152 13.80 -15.20 -24.85
CA ALA A 152 14.68 -14.50 -25.78
C ALA A 152 14.30 -13.02 -25.91
N LEU A 153 13.00 -12.71 -25.97
CA LEU A 153 12.51 -11.33 -26.04
C LEU A 153 12.80 -10.56 -24.74
N HIS A 154 12.56 -11.21 -23.60
CA HIS A 154 12.86 -10.63 -22.29
C HIS A 154 14.35 -10.36 -22.11
N GLU A 155 15.22 -11.31 -22.46
CA GLU A 155 16.68 -11.16 -22.39
C GLU A 155 17.15 -10.03 -23.33
N ARG A 156 16.68 -9.99 -24.57
CA ARG A 156 17.03 -8.96 -25.54
C ARG A 156 16.62 -7.57 -25.08
N MET A 157 15.39 -7.41 -24.57
CA MET A 157 14.89 -6.16 -23.99
C MET A 157 15.76 -5.74 -22.79
N SER A 158 16.02 -6.67 -21.89
CA SER A 158 16.84 -6.42 -20.72
C SER A 158 18.25 -5.95 -21.06
N ASN A 159 18.90 -6.58 -22.03
CA ASN A 159 20.24 -6.20 -22.48
C ASN A 159 20.24 -4.80 -23.13
N ALA A 160 19.26 -4.50 -23.97
CA ALA A 160 19.12 -3.20 -24.62
C ALA A 160 18.91 -2.06 -23.61
N LEU A 161 18.03 -2.26 -22.63
CA LEU A 161 17.75 -1.27 -21.57
C LEU A 161 18.97 -1.03 -20.69
N ASN A 162 19.71 -2.08 -20.31
CA ASN A 162 20.90 -1.93 -19.49
C ASN A 162 22.07 -1.24 -20.21
N ALA A 163 22.22 -1.53 -21.49
CA ALA A 163 23.22 -0.88 -22.32
C ALA A 163 22.80 0.54 -22.72
N ASN A 164 21.56 0.97 -22.34
CA ASN A 164 20.94 2.20 -22.78
C ASN A 164 20.91 2.34 -24.32
N ASP A 165 20.74 1.18 -25.00
CA ASP A 165 20.66 1.14 -26.47
C ASP A 165 19.21 1.35 -26.94
N LEU A 166 18.85 2.62 -27.10
CA LEU A 166 17.51 3.00 -27.54
C LEU A 166 17.20 2.59 -28.97
N ASN A 167 18.23 2.39 -29.82
CA ASN A 167 18.06 1.90 -31.17
C ASN A 167 17.65 0.42 -31.14
N GLU A 168 18.29 -0.37 -30.29
CA GLU A 168 17.93 -1.77 -30.11
C GLU A 168 16.52 -1.92 -29.51
N VAL A 169 16.14 -1.10 -28.51
CA VAL A 169 14.77 -1.08 -27.99
C VAL A 169 13.74 -0.82 -29.11
N ARG A 170 14.04 0.12 -30.00
CA ARG A 170 13.19 0.38 -31.17
C ARG A 170 13.17 -0.81 -32.14
N GLN A 171 14.33 -1.43 -32.38
CA GLN A 171 14.45 -2.55 -33.29
C GLN A 171 13.64 -3.75 -32.80
N ILE A 172 13.62 -4.04 -31.50
CA ILE A 172 12.76 -5.06 -30.89
C ILE A 172 11.28 -4.81 -31.24
N ILE A 173 10.79 -3.56 -31.07
CA ILE A 173 9.40 -3.22 -31.39
C ILE A 173 9.07 -3.47 -32.87
N LEU A 174 10.01 -3.18 -33.75
CA LEU A 174 9.83 -3.39 -35.20
C LEU A 174 9.90 -4.88 -35.58
N ASP A 175 10.85 -5.64 -35.03
CA ASP A 175 11.04 -7.07 -35.33
C ASP A 175 9.85 -7.89 -34.83
N GLU A 176 9.36 -7.61 -33.64
CA GLU A 176 8.17 -8.25 -33.05
C GLU A 176 6.85 -7.71 -33.63
N LYS A 177 6.93 -6.78 -34.57
CA LYS A 177 5.76 -6.16 -35.25
C LYS A 177 4.73 -5.65 -34.25
N ILE A 178 5.21 -5.02 -33.17
CA ILE A 178 4.33 -4.47 -32.12
C ILE A 178 3.57 -3.30 -32.72
N VAL A 179 2.24 -3.45 -32.78
CA VAL A 179 1.35 -2.42 -33.32
C VAL A 179 0.87 -1.46 -32.22
N CYS A 180 0.61 -0.22 -32.61
CA CYS A 180 -0.02 0.76 -31.75
C CYS A 180 -1.43 0.30 -31.33
N PRO A 181 -1.76 0.27 -30.03
CA PRO A 181 -3.07 -0.15 -29.54
C PRO A 181 -4.26 0.66 -30.10
N ILE A 182 -4.02 1.89 -30.57
CA ILE A 182 -5.06 2.78 -31.06
C ILE A 182 -5.17 2.73 -32.58
N SER A 183 -4.04 2.92 -33.31
CA SER A 183 -4.07 2.96 -34.80
C SER A 183 -3.91 1.60 -35.44
N GLY A 184 -3.43 0.58 -34.70
CA GLY A 184 -3.13 -0.73 -35.26
C GLY A 184 -1.91 -0.76 -36.21
N THR A 185 -1.13 0.33 -36.29
CA THR A 185 0.02 0.46 -37.18
C THR A 185 1.36 0.32 -36.47
N CYS A 186 2.43 -0.07 -37.20
CA CYS A 186 3.82 -0.11 -36.69
C CYS A 186 4.61 1.15 -37.08
N ASN A 187 3.97 2.29 -37.32
CA ASN A 187 4.60 3.51 -37.76
C ASN A 187 5.19 4.29 -36.55
N TRP A 188 6.31 3.78 -36.06
CA TRP A 188 6.95 4.28 -34.84
C TRP A 188 8.05 5.31 -35.13
N THR A 189 8.22 6.28 -34.23
CA THR A 189 9.36 7.21 -34.21
C THR A 189 10.62 6.52 -33.66
N GLU A 190 11.67 7.26 -33.47
CA GLU A 190 12.82 6.83 -32.66
C GLU A 190 12.43 6.84 -31.19
N VAL A 191 13.06 5.95 -30.40
CA VAL A 191 12.95 5.94 -28.94
C VAL A 191 13.81 7.09 -28.37
N ARG A 192 13.26 7.82 -27.42
CA ARG A 192 13.95 8.91 -26.70
C ARG A 192 13.83 8.72 -25.22
N GLN A 193 14.90 9.03 -24.49
CA GLN A 193 14.82 9.07 -23.03
C GLN A 193 14.04 10.29 -22.55
N PHE A 194 13.26 10.07 -21.53
CA PHE A 194 12.51 11.10 -20.84
C PHE A 194 12.73 11.02 -19.34
N ASN A 195 13.35 12.06 -18.78
CA ASN A 195 13.60 12.12 -17.35
C ASN A 195 12.31 12.38 -16.58
N LEU A 196 12.07 11.54 -15.57
CA LEU A 196 10.86 11.58 -14.74
C LEU A 196 10.92 12.64 -13.62
N MET A 197 12.02 13.35 -13.45
CA MET A 197 12.15 14.40 -12.44
C MET A 197 11.37 15.64 -12.83
N PHE A 198 10.46 16.11 -11.97
CA PHE A 198 9.96 17.48 -12.07
C PHE A 198 11.02 18.47 -11.61
N ALA A 199 11.22 19.52 -12.38
CA ALA A 199 12.15 20.60 -12.06
C ALA A 199 11.42 21.94 -11.99
N THR A 200 11.92 22.83 -11.12
CA THR A 200 11.50 24.21 -11.02
C THR A 200 12.74 25.09 -10.77
N GLU A 201 12.56 26.40 -10.76
CA GLU A 201 13.62 27.37 -10.54
C GLU A 201 13.43 28.06 -9.19
N MET A 202 14.51 28.23 -8.46
CA MET A 202 14.56 28.95 -7.19
C MET A 202 15.52 30.14 -7.33
N GLY A 203 15.02 31.36 -7.15
CA GLY A 203 15.77 32.60 -7.26
C GLY A 203 14.88 33.77 -7.67
N SER A 204 15.32 35.00 -7.41
CA SER A 204 14.56 36.22 -7.69
C SER A 204 14.76 36.78 -9.10
N THR A 205 15.77 36.31 -9.82
CA THR A 205 16.09 36.75 -11.18
C THR A 205 16.38 35.56 -12.08
N ALA A 206 16.06 35.68 -13.37
CA ALA A 206 16.29 34.62 -14.34
C ALA A 206 17.78 34.24 -14.48
N GLU A 207 18.68 35.19 -14.32
CA GLU A 207 20.13 34.99 -14.43
C GLU A 207 20.76 34.36 -13.17
N GLY A 208 20.10 34.50 -12.03
CA GLY A 208 20.54 33.94 -10.72
C GLY A 208 19.72 32.77 -10.23
N ALA A 209 18.76 32.28 -11.00
CA ALA A 209 17.91 31.18 -10.61
C ALA A 209 18.67 29.85 -10.64
N SER A 210 18.57 29.09 -9.58
CA SER A 210 19.09 27.72 -9.50
C SER A 210 17.99 26.71 -9.78
N LYS A 211 18.28 25.73 -10.64
CA LYS A 211 17.39 24.62 -10.93
C LYS A 211 17.32 23.71 -9.71
N ILE A 212 16.11 23.48 -9.22
CA ILE A 212 15.82 22.51 -8.16
C ILE A 212 14.80 21.49 -8.64
N TYR A 213 14.66 20.40 -7.91
CA TYR A 213 13.79 19.31 -8.28
C TYR A 213 12.77 19.02 -7.18
N LEU A 214 11.57 18.60 -7.57
CA LEU A 214 10.64 17.92 -6.67
C LEU A 214 11.15 16.49 -6.45
N ARG A 215 11.21 16.04 -5.20
CA ARG A 215 11.73 14.72 -4.88
C ARG A 215 10.91 13.61 -5.54
N PRO A 216 11.54 12.64 -6.26
CA PRO A 216 10.84 11.51 -6.87
C PRO A 216 10.62 10.34 -5.90
N GLU A 217 11.26 10.41 -4.71
CA GLU A 217 11.18 9.43 -3.63
C GLU A 217 11.50 10.08 -2.28
N THR A 218 11.15 9.41 -1.19
CA THR A 218 11.41 9.88 0.17
C THR A 218 12.73 9.36 0.76
N ALA A 219 13.34 8.32 0.17
CA ALA A 219 14.55 7.65 0.65
C ALA A 219 15.74 8.59 0.85
N GLN A 220 16.02 9.44 -0.13
CA GLN A 220 17.22 10.28 -0.11
C GLN A 220 17.23 11.27 1.07
N GLY A 221 16.05 11.74 1.48
CA GLY A 221 15.91 12.57 2.67
C GLY A 221 16.31 11.84 3.97
N ILE A 222 16.11 10.53 4.01
CA ILE A 222 16.53 9.67 5.13
C ILE A 222 18.06 9.53 5.12
N PHE A 223 18.66 9.20 3.98
CA PHE A 223 20.10 8.97 3.87
C PHE A 223 20.92 10.20 4.26
N VAL A 224 20.56 11.39 3.76
CA VAL A 224 21.30 12.62 4.08
C VAL A 224 21.15 13.06 5.53
N ASN A 225 20.11 12.58 6.24
CA ASN A 225 19.87 12.82 7.64
C ASN A 225 20.36 11.70 8.57
N PHE A 226 20.95 10.64 8.04
CA PHE A 226 21.42 9.49 8.83
C PHE A 226 22.23 9.92 10.06
N LEU A 227 23.30 10.70 9.88
CA LEU A 227 24.14 11.16 11.00
C LEU A 227 23.42 12.09 11.96
N ASN A 228 22.52 12.94 11.46
CA ASN A 228 21.74 13.83 12.32
C ASN A 228 20.85 13.02 13.27
N VAL A 229 20.12 12.07 12.73
CA VAL A 229 19.21 11.20 13.50
C VAL A 229 19.99 10.27 14.43
N GLN A 230 21.05 9.62 13.92
CA GLN A 230 21.89 8.72 14.71
C GLN A 230 22.48 9.41 15.96
N LYS A 231 23.01 10.62 15.79
CA LYS A 231 23.64 11.38 16.89
C LYS A 231 22.62 11.95 17.86
N THR A 232 21.57 12.60 17.36
CA THR A 232 20.57 13.24 18.22
C THR A 232 19.71 12.23 18.97
N GLY A 233 19.35 11.12 18.32
CA GLY A 233 18.63 10.00 18.92
C GLY A 233 19.53 9.01 19.69
N ARG A 234 20.85 9.16 19.62
CA ARG A 234 21.82 8.21 20.20
C ARG A 234 21.59 6.77 19.71
N MET A 235 21.16 6.64 18.44
CA MET A 235 20.77 5.37 17.87
C MET A 235 21.99 4.47 17.69
N LYS A 236 21.81 3.18 17.99
CA LYS A 236 22.80 2.13 17.75
C LYS A 236 22.36 1.28 16.54
N VAL A 237 23.29 0.90 15.69
CA VAL A 237 23.03 -0.07 14.61
C VAL A 237 22.81 -1.46 15.23
N PRO A 238 21.74 -2.21 14.89
CA PRO A 238 20.77 -1.91 13.83
C PRO A 238 19.67 -0.95 14.28
N PHE A 239 19.32 0.04 13.44
CA PHE A 239 18.18 0.92 13.67
C PHE A 239 17.58 1.41 12.35
N GLY A 240 16.32 1.84 12.38
CA GLY A 240 15.60 2.34 11.23
C GLY A 240 15.21 3.81 11.33
N ILE A 241 15.07 4.44 10.17
CA ILE A 241 14.49 5.77 10.02
C ILE A 241 13.31 5.68 9.05
N ALA A 242 12.14 6.11 9.50
CA ALA A 242 10.89 6.04 8.75
C ALA A 242 10.39 7.43 8.37
N GLN A 243 9.72 7.53 7.22
CA GLN A 243 9.11 8.77 6.73
C GLN A 243 7.83 8.47 5.97
N ILE A 244 6.84 9.35 6.13
CA ILE A 244 5.68 9.44 5.23
C ILE A 244 5.77 10.78 4.52
N GLY A 245 5.66 10.80 3.19
CA GLY A 245 5.72 12.06 2.47
C GLY A 245 5.38 11.99 1.00
N LYS A 246 5.10 13.15 0.42
CA LYS A 246 4.84 13.34 -0.99
C LYS A 246 6.10 13.08 -1.83
N ALA A 247 5.89 12.43 -2.98
CA ALA A 247 6.87 12.25 -4.03
C ALA A 247 6.24 12.56 -5.40
N PHE A 248 7.07 12.88 -6.38
CA PHE A 248 6.63 13.43 -7.66
C PHE A 248 7.38 12.77 -8.81
N ARG A 249 6.63 12.20 -9.77
CA ARG A 249 7.22 11.62 -10.98
C ARG A 249 6.46 12.09 -12.19
N ASN A 250 7.14 12.66 -13.17
CA ASN A 250 6.55 13.16 -14.40
C ASN A 250 6.12 12.00 -15.32
N GLU A 251 5.22 11.16 -14.80
CA GLU A 251 4.67 10.00 -15.51
C GLU A 251 3.96 10.43 -16.79
N ILE A 252 4.33 9.82 -17.91
CA ILE A 252 3.74 10.13 -19.23
C ILE A 252 2.55 9.22 -19.52
N VAL A 253 2.64 7.96 -19.10
CA VAL A 253 1.60 6.97 -19.27
C VAL A 253 0.97 6.65 -17.92
N ALA A 254 0.03 7.49 -17.52
CA ALA A 254 -0.81 7.19 -16.36
C ALA A 254 -1.89 6.17 -16.74
N ARG A 255 -1.90 5.05 -16.07
CA ARG A 255 -2.90 3.99 -16.23
C ARG A 255 -3.39 3.51 -14.88
N GLN A 256 -4.56 2.89 -14.85
CA GLN A 256 -5.09 2.18 -13.68
C GLN A 256 -5.39 3.09 -12.48
N PHE A 257 -6.03 4.27 -12.76
CA PHE A 257 -6.52 5.16 -11.72
C PHE A 257 -5.37 5.64 -10.79
N ILE A 258 -5.52 5.57 -9.47
CA ILE A 258 -4.51 5.99 -8.50
C ILE A 258 -3.33 5.00 -8.34
N PHE A 259 -3.26 3.94 -9.13
CA PHE A 259 -2.13 3.01 -9.09
C PHE A 259 -0.82 3.67 -9.58
N ARG A 260 -0.91 4.58 -10.57
CA ARG A 260 0.25 5.31 -11.10
C ARG A 260 -0.12 6.78 -11.31
N MET A 261 0.46 7.64 -10.50
CA MET A 261 0.19 9.07 -10.44
C MET A 261 1.46 9.90 -10.59
N ARG A 262 1.30 11.19 -10.91
CA ARG A 262 2.39 12.17 -10.99
C ARG A 262 2.77 12.74 -9.62
N GLU A 263 1.82 12.85 -8.73
CA GLU A 263 1.96 13.23 -7.34
C GLU A 263 1.37 12.13 -6.47
N PHE A 264 2.14 11.54 -5.57
CA PHE A 264 1.75 10.42 -4.73
C PHE A 264 2.40 10.52 -3.36
N GLU A 265 2.04 9.64 -2.45
CA GLU A 265 2.62 9.57 -1.11
C GLU A 265 3.30 8.22 -0.89
N GLN A 266 4.48 8.24 -0.26
CA GLN A 266 5.20 7.03 0.15
C GLN A 266 5.24 6.94 1.68
N MET A 267 5.16 5.71 2.19
CA MET A 267 5.52 5.30 3.54
C MET A 267 6.79 4.45 3.41
N GLU A 268 7.89 4.96 3.90
CA GLU A 268 9.20 4.39 3.62
C GLU A 268 10.04 4.29 4.89
N MET A 269 10.75 3.18 5.07
CA MET A 269 11.67 2.96 6.16
C MET A 269 13.01 2.44 5.61
N GLN A 270 14.10 3.05 6.06
CA GLN A 270 15.47 2.64 5.77
C GLN A 270 16.09 2.10 7.06
N PHE A 271 16.40 0.81 7.08
CA PHE A 271 16.92 0.10 8.24
C PHE A 271 18.43 -0.13 8.06
N PHE A 272 19.22 0.50 8.92
CA PHE A 272 20.68 0.49 8.87
C PHE A 272 21.24 -0.67 9.66
N VAL A 273 22.06 -1.48 9.01
CA VAL A 273 22.61 -2.72 9.56
C VAL A 273 24.12 -2.79 9.37
N ARG A 274 24.78 -3.67 10.13
CA ARG A 274 26.21 -3.96 9.93
C ARG A 274 26.42 -4.67 8.59
N PRO A 275 27.45 -4.29 7.81
CA PRO A 275 27.83 -5.03 6.61
C PRO A 275 28.05 -6.53 6.90
N GLY A 276 27.48 -7.38 6.04
CA GLY A 276 27.50 -8.85 6.20
C GLY A 276 26.29 -9.43 6.96
N SER A 277 25.44 -8.60 7.60
CA SER A 277 24.19 -9.04 8.24
C SER A 277 22.94 -8.70 7.41
N GLU A 278 23.08 -8.01 6.30
CA GLU A 278 21.98 -7.46 5.50
C GLU A 278 21.02 -8.52 4.95
N LEU A 279 21.52 -9.69 4.53
CA LEU A 279 20.65 -10.73 3.98
C LEU A 279 19.79 -11.42 5.04
N GLU A 280 20.25 -11.48 6.29
CA GLU A 280 19.47 -11.96 7.42
C GLU A 280 18.33 -10.97 7.73
N TRP A 281 18.67 -9.67 7.82
CA TRP A 281 17.68 -8.61 8.04
C TRP A 281 16.71 -8.48 6.88
N PHE A 282 17.14 -8.65 5.65
CA PHE A 282 16.27 -8.70 4.48
C PHE A 282 15.20 -9.79 4.62
N LYS A 283 15.60 -11.02 4.98
CA LYS A 283 14.65 -12.12 5.20
C LYS A 283 13.67 -11.82 6.33
N LYS A 284 14.14 -11.23 7.43
CA LYS A 284 13.30 -10.85 8.56
C LYS A 284 12.27 -9.80 8.12
N TRP A 285 12.69 -8.73 7.46
CA TRP A 285 11.78 -7.69 6.97
C TRP A 285 10.81 -8.23 5.91
N LYS A 286 11.26 -9.05 4.99
CA LYS A 286 10.40 -9.73 3.99
C LYS A 286 9.24 -10.45 4.68
N THR A 287 9.50 -11.26 5.69
CA THR A 287 8.47 -12.00 6.43
C THR A 287 7.58 -11.07 7.25
N THR A 288 8.15 -10.11 7.96
CA THR A 288 7.41 -9.15 8.79
C THR A 288 6.44 -8.32 7.96
N ARG A 289 6.89 -7.84 6.79
CA ARG A 289 6.04 -7.02 5.93
C ARG A 289 4.90 -7.81 5.28
N MET A 290 5.15 -9.01 4.82
CA MET A 290 4.10 -9.90 4.32
C MET A 290 3.02 -10.16 5.38
N ARG A 291 3.45 -10.50 6.59
CA ARG A 291 2.52 -10.71 7.71
C ARG A 291 1.68 -9.47 8.00
N TRP A 292 2.29 -8.28 7.99
CA TRP A 292 1.59 -7.02 8.20
C TRP A 292 0.48 -6.79 7.18
N HIS A 293 0.70 -7.11 5.90
CA HIS A 293 -0.34 -7.04 4.88
C HIS A 293 -1.46 -8.06 5.10
N GLN A 294 -1.10 -9.30 5.48
CA GLN A 294 -2.08 -10.37 5.72
C GLN A 294 -2.99 -10.09 6.93
N LEU A 295 -2.50 -9.37 7.93
CA LEU A 295 -3.28 -8.95 9.10
C LEU A 295 -4.42 -7.97 8.77
N LEU A 296 -4.45 -7.40 7.58
CA LEU A 296 -5.62 -6.65 7.09
C LEU A 296 -6.84 -7.53 6.82
N GLY A 297 -6.69 -8.85 6.79
CA GLY A 297 -7.79 -9.81 6.67
C GLY A 297 -8.36 -9.98 5.26
N PHE A 298 -7.61 -9.62 4.21
CA PHE A 298 -8.06 -9.73 2.82
C PHE A 298 -7.73 -11.08 2.14
N GLY A 299 -7.32 -12.11 2.91
CA GLY A 299 -6.97 -13.43 2.42
C GLY A 299 -5.51 -13.54 1.96
N GLU A 300 -4.83 -14.58 2.42
CA GLU A 300 -3.41 -14.82 2.09
C GLU A 300 -3.19 -15.08 0.61
N GLU A 301 -4.15 -15.69 -0.06
CA GLU A 301 -4.14 -16.02 -1.50
C GLU A 301 -4.12 -14.80 -2.41
N ASN A 302 -4.41 -13.61 -1.88
CA ASN A 302 -4.36 -12.36 -2.62
C ASN A 302 -2.98 -11.69 -2.58
N TYR A 303 -2.02 -12.26 -1.85
CA TYR A 303 -0.66 -11.76 -1.76
C TYR A 303 0.35 -12.78 -2.27
N ARG A 304 1.45 -12.31 -2.82
CA ARG A 304 2.59 -13.14 -3.15
C ARG A 304 3.88 -12.34 -3.13
N PHE A 305 5.01 -13.02 -3.00
CA PHE A 305 6.31 -12.44 -3.29
C PHE A 305 6.64 -12.51 -4.77
N HIS A 306 7.30 -11.48 -5.25
CA HIS A 306 7.93 -11.44 -6.55
C HIS A 306 9.41 -11.09 -6.34
N ASP A 307 10.27 -12.11 -6.30
CA ASP A 307 11.70 -11.92 -6.15
C ASP A 307 12.30 -11.45 -7.48
N HIS A 308 13.15 -10.41 -7.44
CA HIS A 308 13.75 -9.84 -8.63
C HIS A 308 14.92 -10.72 -9.10
N GLU A 309 14.81 -11.28 -10.29
CA GLU A 309 15.91 -12.02 -10.93
C GLU A 309 17.07 -11.09 -11.30
N LYS A 310 16.75 -9.83 -11.62
CA LYS A 310 17.71 -8.80 -11.99
C LYS A 310 17.69 -7.66 -11.00
N LEU A 311 18.78 -7.55 -10.26
CA LEU A 311 18.93 -6.55 -9.23
C LEU A 311 19.38 -5.20 -9.82
N ALA A 312 18.93 -4.12 -9.22
CA ALA A 312 19.49 -2.79 -9.44
C ALA A 312 20.97 -2.77 -8.98
N HIS A 313 21.77 -1.89 -9.57
CA HIS A 313 23.20 -1.80 -9.29
C HIS A 313 23.55 -1.50 -7.81
N TYR A 314 22.60 -1.00 -7.05
CA TYR A 314 22.75 -0.67 -5.64
C TYR A 314 22.26 -1.79 -4.69
N ALA A 315 21.65 -2.85 -5.22
CA ALA A 315 21.02 -3.89 -4.40
C ALA A 315 21.70 -5.25 -4.58
N ASN A 316 21.79 -6.03 -3.50
CA ASN A 316 22.21 -7.43 -3.53
C ASN A 316 21.06 -8.41 -3.26
N ALA A 317 19.87 -7.92 -2.88
CA ALA A 317 18.61 -8.65 -2.83
C ALA A 317 17.44 -7.69 -3.01
N ALA A 318 16.39 -8.11 -3.69
CA ALA A 318 15.16 -7.34 -3.89
C ALA A 318 13.95 -8.27 -4.04
N THR A 319 12.82 -7.88 -3.48
CA THR A 319 11.54 -8.56 -3.63
C THR A 319 10.41 -7.55 -3.53
N ASP A 320 9.34 -7.78 -4.28
CA ASP A 320 8.09 -7.06 -4.11
C ASP A 320 7.08 -7.94 -3.38
N ILE A 321 6.25 -7.31 -2.57
CA ILE A 321 4.97 -7.87 -2.17
C ILE A 321 3.96 -7.39 -3.21
N GLU A 322 3.37 -8.34 -3.91
CA GLU A 322 2.31 -8.09 -4.88
C GLU A 322 0.95 -8.43 -4.30
N PHE A 323 -0.05 -7.62 -4.67
CA PHE A 323 -1.46 -7.87 -4.38
C PHE A 323 -2.24 -8.13 -5.67
N LYS A 324 -3.27 -8.97 -5.57
CA LYS A 324 -4.16 -9.35 -6.67
C LYS A 324 -5.25 -8.29 -6.89
N PHE A 325 -4.91 -7.26 -7.66
CA PHE A 325 -5.89 -6.27 -8.12
C PHE A 325 -6.85 -6.85 -9.16
N PRO A 326 -7.95 -6.16 -9.51
CA PRO A 326 -8.82 -6.55 -10.61
C PRO A 326 -8.12 -6.65 -11.98
N PHE A 327 -6.96 -6.04 -12.14
CA PHE A 327 -6.10 -6.07 -13.31
C PHE A 327 -4.84 -6.97 -13.15
N GLY A 328 -4.87 -7.89 -12.19
CA GLY A 328 -3.81 -8.87 -11.93
C GLY A 328 -2.91 -8.52 -10.75
N PHE A 329 -1.93 -9.38 -10.48
CA PHE A 329 -0.95 -9.15 -9.43
C PHE A 329 -0.05 -7.97 -9.78
N LYS A 330 0.09 -7.04 -8.84
CA LYS A 330 0.96 -5.86 -8.96
C LYS A 330 1.56 -5.50 -7.60
N GLU A 331 2.75 -4.94 -7.67
CA GLU A 331 3.52 -4.45 -6.53
C GLU A 331 2.72 -3.46 -5.66
N VAL A 332 2.73 -3.69 -4.35
CA VAL A 332 2.21 -2.78 -3.33
C VAL A 332 3.32 -2.31 -2.39
N GLU A 333 4.33 -3.14 -2.14
CA GLU A 333 5.49 -2.82 -1.31
C GLU A 333 6.76 -3.42 -1.91
N GLY A 334 7.81 -2.61 -2.04
CA GLY A 334 9.16 -3.04 -2.39
C GLY A 334 10.00 -3.24 -1.13
N ILE A 335 10.82 -4.30 -1.10
CA ILE A 335 11.78 -4.59 -0.04
C ILE A 335 13.13 -4.84 -0.70
N HIS A 336 14.14 -4.02 -0.35
CA HIS A 336 15.44 -4.06 -1.01
C HIS A 336 16.58 -4.08 0.01
N SER A 337 17.60 -4.88 -0.25
CA SER A 337 18.90 -4.78 0.40
C SER A 337 19.81 -3.91 -0.49
N ARG A 338 19.97 -2.63 -0.11
CA ARG A 338 20.59 -1.57 -0.93
C ARG A 338 22.12 -1.48 -0.75
N THR A 339 22.72 -2.33 0.07
CA THR A 339 24.13 -2.25 0.46
C THR A 339 24.46 -0.89 1.11
N ASP A 340 25.67 -0.38 0.95
CA ASP A 340 26.12 0.96 1.39
C ASP A 340 26.03 2.03 0.30
N PHE A 341 25.45 1.70 -0.86
CA PHE A 341 25.51 2.52 -2.07
C PHE A 341 25.14 3.98 -1.81
N ASP A 342 23.94 4.24 -1.30
CA ASP A 342 23.44 5.60 -1.12
C ASP A 342 24.30 6.43 -0.15
N LEU A 343 24.63 5.85 1.01
CA LEU A 343 25.48 6.55 2.01
C LEU A 343 26.88 6.81 1.46
N SER A 344 27.47 5.87 0.73
CA SER A 344 28.78 6.00 0.09
C SER A 344 28.77 7.06 -1.01
N GLN A 345 27.72 7.12 -1.83
CA GLN A 345 27.54 8.17 -2.84
C GLN A 345 27.42 9.54 -2.20
N HIS A 346 26.59 9.70 -1.15
CA HIS A 346 26.48 10.96 -0.44
C HIS A 346 27.79 11.36 0.27
N GLN A 347 28.54 10.39 0.80
CA GLN A 347 29.88 10.65 1.34
C GLN A 347 30.83 11.18 0.26
N GLN A 348 30.86 10.57 -0.91
CA GLN A 348 31.69 10.98 -2.03
C GLN A 348 31.36 12.39 -2.52
N TYR A 349 30.06 12.66 -2.79
CA TYR A 349 29.62 13.95 -3.34
C TYR A 349 29.66 15.10 -2.34
N SER A 350 29.50 14.83 -1.06
CA SER A 350 29.55 15.85 0.00
C SER A 350 30.96 16.09 0.56
N GLY A 351 31.88 15.13 0.37
CA GLY A 351 33.20 15.13 1.02
C GLY A 351 33.15 14.88 2.54
N LYS A 352 31.97 14.57 3.09
CA LYS A 352 31.78 14.33 4.54
C LYS A 352 31.76 12.85 4.83
N LYS A 353 32.44 12.41 5.91
CA LYS A 353 32.37 11.02 6.36
C LYS A 353 30.97 10.69 6.89
N ILE A 354 30.29 9.75 6.25
CA ILE A 354 28.98 9.22 6.65
C ILE A 354 29.21 7.78 7.14
N GLN A 355 29.75 7.65 8.34
CA GLN A 355 30.11 6.38 8.95
C GLN A 355 29.53 6.28 10.37
N TYR A 356 29.19 5.07 10.76
CA TYR A 356 28.82 4.71 12.13
C TYR A 356 30.06 4.19 12.85
N PHE A 357 30.31 4.68 14.06
CA PHE A 357 31.34 4.13 14.94
C PHE A 357 30.70 3.11 15.88
N ASP A 358 31.05 1.86 15.70
CA ASP A 358 30.60 0.75 16.52
C ASP A 358 31.52 0.62 17.75
N THR A 359 30.98 0.95 18.92
CA THR A 359 31.74 0.92 20.18
C THR A 359 32.06 -0.50 20.67
N GLU A 360 31.31 -1.50 20.24
CA GLU A 360 31.52 -2.90 20.61
C GLU A 360 32.67 -3.50 19.81
N LEU A 361 32.75 -3.16 18.51
CA LEU A 361 33.80 -3.61 17.61
C LEU A 361 35.03 -2.69 17.62
N ASN A 362 34.90 -1.47 18.16
CA ASN A 362 35.88 -0.40 18.09
C ASN A 362 36.33 -0.07 16.65
N GLU A 363 35.36 -0.06 15.71
CA GLU A 363 35.62 0.23 14.30
C GLU A 363 34.54 1.15 13.71
N SER A 364 34.87 1.80 12.59
CA SER A 364 33.94 2.63 11.83
C SER A 364 33.63 1.99 10.48
N TYR A 365 32.36 1.96 10.12
CA TYR A 365 31.91 1.46 8.81
C TYR A 365 30.75 2.29 8.26
N VAL A 366 30.52 2.22 6.94
CA VAL A 366 29.29 2.70 6.31
C VAL A 366 28.26 1.59 6.46
N PRO A 367 27.11 1.83 7.14
CA PRO A 367 26.09 0.80 7.29
C PRO A 367 25.50 0.36 5.95
N TYR A 368 25.10 -0.91 5.88
CA TYR A 368 24.24 -1.41 4.81
C TYR A 368 22.78 -1.10 5.14
N VAL A 369 21.93 -1.06 4.12
CA VAL A 369 20.56 -0.59 4.26
C VAL A 369 19.57 -1.62 3.76
N ILE A 370 18.53 -1.89 4.57
CA ILE A 370 17.33 -2.60 4.14
C ILE A 370 16.21 -1.58 4.01
N GLU A 371 15.67 -1.46 2.82
CA GLU A 371 14.54 -0.59 2.50
C GLU A 371 13.23 -1.36 2.55
N THR A 372 12.19 -0.72 3.08
CA THR A 372 10.79 -1.09 2.84
C THR A 372 10.04 0.15 2.38
N SER A 373 9.35 0.07 1.24
CA SER A 373 8.68 1.21 0.63
C SER A 373 7.29 0.85 0.12
N ILE A 374 6.27 1.54 0.62
CA ILE A 374 4.86 1.39 0.21
C ILE A 374 4.38 2.69 -0.41
N GLY A 375 3.71 2.60 -1.57
CA GLY A 375 2.88 3.68 -2.05
C GLY A 375 1.56 3.75 -1.30
N VAL A 376 1.29 4.83 -0.56
CA VAL A 376 0.02 5.02 0.18
C VAL A 376 -1.18 4.87 -0.74
N ASP A 377 -1.09 5.42 -1.94
CA ASP A 377 -2.16 5.44 -2.93
C ASP A 377 -2.40 4.03 -3.53
N ARG A 378 -1.34 3.24 -3.72
CA ARG A 378 -1.47 1.82 -4.11
C ARG A 378 -2.09 0.98 -3.01
N MET A 379 -1.69 1.20 -1.75
CA MET A 379 -2.30 0.53 -0.62
C MET A 379 -3.77 0.94 -0.44
N PHE A 380 -4.11 2.21 -0.66
CA PHE A 380 -5.49 2.67 -0.69
C PHE A 380 -6.31 1.91 -1.76
N LEU A 381 -5.80 1.81 -2.99
CA LEU A 381 -6.46 1.07 -4.06
C LEU A 381 -6.58 -0.43 -3.76
N GLN A 382 -5.56 -1.03 -3.14
CA GLN A 382 -5.59 -2.41 -2.65
C GLN A 382 -6.75 -2.63 -1.68
N ILE A 383 -6.85 -1.80 -0.65
CA ILE A 383 -7.90 -1.88 0.37
C ILE A 383 -9.27 -1.71 -0.25
N MET A 384 -9.45 -0.70 -1.10
CA MET A 384 -10.73 -0.48 -1.79
C MET A 384 -11.10 -1.63 -2.72
N SER A 385 -10.12 -2.21 -3.44
CA SER A 385 -10.33 -3.35 -4.35
C SER A 385 -10.73 -4.62 -3.59
N ALA A 386 -10.13 -4.84 -2.41
CA ALA A 386 -10.44 -5.99 -1.57
C ALA A 386 -11.77 -5.84 -0.83
N ALA A 387 -12.11 -4.63 -0.43
CA ALA A 387 -13.30 -4.35 0.36
C ALA A 387 -14.59 -4.24 -0.47
N TYR A 388 -14.51 -3.91 -1.76
CA TYR A 388 -15.67 -3.71 -2.61
C TYR A 388 -16.41 -5.02 -2.89
N CYS A 389 -17.67 -5.10 -2.49
CA CYS A 389 -18.51 -6.27 -2.68
C CYS A 389 -19.91 -5.88 -3.14
N GLU A 390 -20.46 -6.61 -4.11
CA GLU A 390 -21.86 -6.55 -4.52
C GLU A 390 -22.55 -7.82 -4.03
N GLU A 391 -23.52 -7.70 -3.15
CA GLU A 391 -24.24 -8.83 -2.57
C GLU A 391 -25.67 -8.91 -3.12
N ASP A 392 -26.07 -10.11 -3.52
CA ASP A 392 -27.45 -10.41 -3.87
C ASP A 392 -28.20 -10.86 -2.60
N LEU A 393 -29.16 -10.05 -2.19
CA LEU A 393 -30.02 -10.30 -1.04
C LEU A 393 -31.45 -10.69 -1.45
N SER A 394 -31.64 -11.06 -2.71
CA SER A 394 -32.95 -11.43 -3.28
C SER A 394 -33.56 -12.59 -2.51
N LYS A 395 -34.80 -12.40 -2.01
CA LYS A 395 -35.60 -13.43 -1.33
C LYS A 395 -37.03 -13.41 -1.88
N ASP A 396 -37.66 -14.58 -1.96
CA ASP A 396 -39.09 -14.76 -2.31
C ASP A 396 -39.50 -14.07 -3.61
N GLY A 397 -38.61 -14.07 -4.63
CA GLY A 397 -38.87 -13.47 -5.95
C GLY A 397 -38.77 -11.93 -5.99
N LYS A 398 -38.39 -11.28 -4.89
CA LYS A 398 -38.05 -9.85 -4.89
C LYS A 398 -36.55 -9.70 -5.08
N GLN A 399 -36.17 -8.98 -6.14
CA GLN A 399 -34.78 -8.61 -6.34
C GLN A 399 -34.36 -7.56 -5.30
N ASP A 400 -33.31 -7.85 -4.56
CA ASP A 400 -32.64 -6.93 -3.67
C ASP A 400 -31.13 -7.15 -3.76
N SER A 401 -30.37 -6.08 -3.80
CA SER A 401 -28.90 -6.13 -3.81
C SER A 401 -28.32 -5.01 -2.97
N ARG A 402 -27.12 -5.20 -2.44
CA ARG A 402 -26.39 -4.13 -1.80
C ARG A 402 -24.95 -4.06 -2.28
N VAL A 403 -24.44 -2.84 -2.38
CA VAL A 403 -23.01 -2.57 -2.44
C VAL A 403 -22.52 -2.35 -1.01
N VAL A 404 -21.44 -3.02 -0.66
CA VAL A 404 -20.82 -2.88 0.66
C VAL A 404 -19.31 -2.79 0.53
N LEU A 405 -18.70 -1.85 1.25
CA LEU A 405 -17.26 -1.80 1.44
C LEU A 405 -16.91 -2.49 2.76
N ARG A 406 -16.36 -3.70 2.70
CA ARG A 406 -15.93 -4.48 3.87
C ARG A 406 -14.55 -4.03 4.36
N LEU A 407 -14.45 -2.74 4.68
CA LEU A 407 -13.24 -2.17 5.24
C LEU A 407 -12.96 -2.71 6.64
N PRO A 408 -11.70 -3.03 7.00
CA PRO A 408 -11.33 -3.25 8.38
C PRO A 408 -11.78 -2.07 9.25
N ALA A 409 -12.37 -2.35 10.41
CA ALA A 409 -12.96 -1.30 11.26
C ALA A 409 -11.94 -0.22 11.63
N ALA A 410 -10.68 -0.61 11.88
CA ALA A 410 -9.58 0.31 12.15
C ALA A 410 -9.29 1.29 10.99
N LEU A 411 -9.56 0.90 9.75
CA LEU A 411 -9.29 1.71 8.55
C LEU A 411 -10.53 2.49 8.06
N ALA A 412 -11.75 2.08 8.47
CA ALA A 412 -12.98 2.70 8.02
C ALA A 412 -12.97 4.23 8.22
N PRO A 413 -13.41 5.03 7.21
CA PRO A 413 -13.46 6.49 7.31
C PRO A 413 -14.34 6.95 8.47
N VAL A 414 -15.54 6.41 8.54
CA VAL A 414 -16.51 6.60 9.63
C VAL A 414 -16.55 5.32 10.44
N LYS A 415 -16.35 5.43 11.75
CA LYS A 415 -16.33 4.25 12.64
C LYS A 415 -17.73 3.77 12.98
N MET A 416 -18.61 4.71 13.18
CA MET A 416 -20.01 4.41 13.47
C MET A 416 -20.95 5.54 13.03
N ALA A 417 -22.15 5.15 12.64
CA ALA A 417 -23.21 6.10 12.33
C ALA A 417 -24.31 6.02 13.37
N ILE A 418 -24.69 7.17 13.92
CA ILE A 418 -25.73 7.29 14.94
C ILE A 418 -27.02 7.78 14.30
N MET A 419 -28.13 7.11 14.58
CA MET A 419 -29.42 7.33 13.91
C MET A 419 -30.58 7.23 14.89
N PRO A 420 -31.53 8.18 14.89
CA PRO A 420 -32.85 7.94 15.52
C PRO A 420 -33.65 7.00 14.62
N LEU A 421 -34.47 6.08 15.18
CA LEU A 421 -35.34 5.23 14.37
C LEU A 421 -36.28 6.05 13.51
N VAL A 422 -36.90 7.08 14.11
CA VAL A 422 -37.78 8.05 13.44
C VAL A 422 -37.54 9.47 13.97
N LYS A 423 -37.98 10.48 13.18
CA LYS A 423 -37.80 11.93 13.52
C LYS A 423 -38.90 12.46 14.42
N LYS A 424 -39.19 11.81 15.51
CA LYS A 424 -40.26 12.26 16.45
C LYS A 424 -40.01 11.72 17.85
N ASP A 425 -40.80 12.21 18.77
CA ASP A 425 -40.90 11.67 20.12
C ASP A 425 -39.60 11.73 20.93
N GLY A 426 -38.71 12.72 20.66
CA GLY A 426 -37.43 12.92 21.37
C GLY A 426 -36.31 11.95 20.96
N LEU A 427 -36.53 11.08 19.94
CA LEU A 427 -35.50 10.14 19.49
C LEU A 427 -34.31 10.85 18.83
N PRO A 428 -34.46 11.90 17.99
CA PRO A 428 -33.35 12.64 17.40
C PRO A 428 -32.45 13.30 18.46
N GLU A 429 -33.02 13.90 19.48
CA GLU A 429 -32.30 14.59 20.56
C GLU A 429 -31.42 13.59 21.33
N LYS A 430 -31.95 12.40 21.63
CA LYS A 430 -31.19 11.34 22.33
C LYS A 430 -30.13 10.74 21.45
N ALA A 431 -30.40 10.50 20.17
CA ALA A 431 -29.36 10.05 19.23
C ALA A 431 -28.23 11.08 19.11
N GLN A 432 -28.53 12.38 19.18
CA GLN A 432 -27.53 13.44 19.18
C GLN A 432 -26.72 13.49 20.49
N GLU A 433 -27.34 13.17 21.64
CA GLU A 433 -26.62 13.01 22.90
C GLU A 433 -25.59 11.87 22.82
N ILE A 434 -25.97 10.72 22.23
CA ILE A 434 -25.08 9.59 22.00
C ILE A 434 -23.95 9.96 21.03
N MET A 435 -24.27 10.69 19.94
CA MET A 435 -23.25 11.22 19.05
C MET A 435 -22.23 12.10 19.80
N ASN A 436 -22.72 12.95 20.70
CA ASN A 436 -21.87 13.82 21.49
C ASN A 436 -20.99 13.06 22.51
N LEU A 437 -21.46 11.92 23.00
CA LEU A 437 -20.67 11.02 23.85
C LEU A 437 -19.50 10.38 23.06
N LEU A 438 -19.77 9.86 21.87
CA LEU A 438 -18.83 9.02 21.12
C LEU A 438 -17.83 9.80 20.26
N LYS A 439 -18.16 11.03 19.82
CA LYS A 439 -17.36 11.80 18.85
C LYS A 439 -15.95 12.19 19.32
N TYR A 440 -15.69 12.16 20.63
CA TYR A 440 -14.38 12.47 21.19
C TYR A 440 -13.38 11.30 21.01
N ASP A 441 -13.90 10.07 20.97
CA ASP A 441 -13.09 8.86 20.84
C ASP A 441 -13.05 8.35 19.37
N PHE A 442 -14.13 8.59 18.61
CA PHE A 442 -14.35 7.98 17.30
C PHE A 442 -14.79 8.99 16.26
N ASN A 443 -14.45 8.76 14.99
CA ASN A 443 -15.04 9.49 13.88
C ASN A 443 -16.45 8.96 13.62
N CYS A 444 -17.45 9.73 14.02
CA CYS A 444 -18.86 9.40 13.97
C CYS A 444 -19.61 10.23 12.95
N GLN A 445 -20.69 9.67 12.40
CA GLN A 445 -21.63 10.38 11.52
C GLN A 445 -23.05 10.29 12.07
N TYR A 446 -23.80 11.39 12.01
CA TYR A 446 -25.23 11.41 12.35
C TYR A 446 -26.07 11.38 11.08
N ASP A 447 -27.08 10.51 11.02
CA ASP A 447 -28.01 10.44 9.88
C ASP A 447 -29.46 10.22 10.34
N GLU A 448 -30.35 11.09 9.92
CA GLU A 448 -31.80 11.01 10.18
C GLU A 448 -32.64 11.12 8.90
N LYS A 449 -32.02 11.14 7.71
CA LYS A 449 -32.70 11.34 6.44
C LYS A 449 -33.18 10.01 5.87
N ASP A 450 -34.43 9.94 5.42
CA ASP A 450 -35.09 8.74 4.85
C ASP A 450 -35.39 7.62 5.87
N SER A 451 -35.80 6.46 5.39
CA SER A 451 -36.05 5.27 6.21
C SER A 451 -34.75 4.68 6.76
N ILE A 452 -34.84 3.99 7.90
CA ILE A 452 -33.69 3.37 8.55
C ILE A 452 -32.92 2.41 7.60
N GLY A 453 -33.63 1.62 6.79
CA GLY A 453 -33.00 0.72 5.83
C GLY A 453 -32.18 1.45 4.76
N LYS A 454 -32.63 2.61 4.26
CA LYS A 454 -31.84 3.44 3.32
C LYS A 454 -30.61 4.04 3.98
N ARG A 455 -30.71 4.44 5.25
CA ARG A 455 -29.59 4.95 6.03
C ARG A 455 -28.53 3.87 6.23
N TYR A 456 -28.92 2.65 6.56
CA TYR A 456 -27.98 1.52 6.65
C TYR A 456 -27.27 1.28 5.33
N ARG A 457 -27.97 1.29 4.18
CA ARG A 457 -27.36 1.13 2.85
C ARG A 457 -26.30 2.19 2.57
N ARG A 458 -26.58 3.47 2.85
CA ARG A 458 -25.58 4.55 2.69
C ARG A 458 -24.31 4.32 3.53
N GLN A 459 -24.46 3.75 4.71
CA GLN A 459 -23.33 3.43 5.57
C GLN A 459 -22.56 2.18 5.11
N ASP A 460 -23.28 1.18 4.59
CA ASP A 460 -22.65 0.01 3.94
C ASP A 460 -21.78 0.45 2.74
N GLU A 461 -22.26 1.40 1.92
CA GLU A 461 -21.61 1.94 0.72
C GLU A 461 -20.32 2.71 1.03
N ILE A 462 -20.20 3.34 2.18
CA ILE A 462 -18.98 4.05 2.61
C ILE A 462 -18.09 3.22 3.57
N GLY A 463 -18.54 2.00 3.91
CA GLY A 463 -17.78 1.07 4.71
C GLY A 463 -17.81 1.31 6.22
N THR A 464 -18.84 1.98 6.75
CA THR A 464 -19.04 2.18 8.18
C THR A 464 -19.32 0.83 8.86
N PRO A 465 -18.50 0.37 9.81
CA PRO A 465 -18.63 -0.98 10.38
C PRO A 465 -19.85 -1.13 11.29
N PHE A 466 -20.27 -0.05 11.98
CA PHE A 466 -21.35 -0.08 12.96
C PHE A 466 -22.37 1.01 12.73
N CYS A 467 -23.66 0.67 12.84
CA CYS A 467 -24.74 1.62 12.89
C CYS A 467 -25.46 1.52 14.23
N ILE A 468 -25.53 2.61 14.96
CA ILE A 468 -26.16 2.72 16.28
C ILE A 468 -27.52 3.38 16.10
N THR A 469 -28.58 2.66 16.44
CA THR A 469 -29.95 3.16 16.34
C THR A 469 -30.56 3.35 17.72
N TYR A 470 -31.01 4.59 18.01
CA TYR A 470 -31.84 4.87 19.15
C TYR A 470 -33.32 4.75 18.74
N ASP A 471 -34.03 3.83 19.37
CA ASP A 471 -35.41 3.43 19.06
C ASP A 471 -36.36 3.65 20.24
N PHE A 472 -37.60 3.15 20.14
CA PHE A 472 -38.57 3.31 21.19
C PHE A 472 -38.25 2.50 22.45
N ASP A 473 -37.69 1.28 22.28
CA ASP A 473 -37.31 0.42 23.40
C ASP A 473 -36.11 1.02 24.16
N SER A 474 -35.28 1.82 23.47
CA SER A 474 -34.14 2.53 24.07
C SER A 474 -34.54 3.48 25.19
N ARG A 475 -35.79 3.96 25.22
CA ARG A 475 -36.29 4.80 26.31
C ARG A 475 -36.51 4.04 27.60
N ASP A 476 -36.89 2.75 27.45
CA ASP A 476 -37.33 1.95 28.58
C ASP A 476 -36.16 1.20 29.21
N ASP A 477 -35.15 0.88 28.41
CA ASP A 477 -34.03 0.01 28.81
C ASP A 477 -32.65 0.68 28.80
N ASP A 478 -32.56 1.99 28.46
CA ASP A 478 -31.30 2.75 28.33
C ASP A 478 -30.25 2.04 27.46
N SER A 479 -30.68 1.36 26.40
CA SER A 479 -29.80 0.70 25.45
C SER A 479 -30.05 1.16 24.02
N VAL A 480 -29.17 0.82 23.11
CA VAL A 480 -29.26 1.10 21.67
C VAL A 480 -29.16 -0.20 20.88
N THR A 481 -29.68 -0.16 19.66
CA THR A 481 -29.46 -1.23 18.69
C THR A 481 -28.18 -0.96 17.92
N VAL A 482 -27.19 -1.85 18.02
CA VAL A 482 -25.96 -1.84 17.23
C VAL A 482 -26.09 -2.82 16.09
N ARG A 483 -26.00 -2.33 14.85
CA ARG A 483 -26.00 -3.16 13.64
C ARG A 483 -24.59 -3.30 13.10
N HIS A 484 -24.15 -4.54 12.90
CA HIS A 484 -22.89 -4.88 12.24
C HIS A 484 -23.05 -4.86 10.72
N ARG A 485 -22.14 -4.14 10.01
CA ARG A 485 -22.17 -4.02 8.54
C ARG A 485 -22.09 -5.37 7.83
N ASP A 486 -21.15 -6.23 8.24
CA ASP A 486 -20.80 -7.44 7.50
C ASP A 486 -21.82 -8.57 7.65
N SER A 487 -22.31 -8.82 8.87
CA SER A 487 -23.33 -9.84 9.15
C SER A 487 -24.75 -9.32 9.01
N MET A 488 -24.96 -7.99 9.09
CA MET A 488 -26.26 -7.31 9.26
C MET A 488 -26.99 -7.70 10.56
N GLU A 489 -26.36 -8.42 11.46
CA GLU A 489 -26.87 -8.74 12.77
C GLU A 489 -27.02 -7.48 13.62
N GLN A 490 -27.97 -7.53 14.52
CA GLN A 490 -28.31 -6.44 15.43
C GLN A 490 -28.32 -6.96 16.86
N GLU A 491 -27.73 -6.22 17.76
CA GLU A 491 -27.71 -6.51 19.18
C GLU A 491 -28.03 -5.29 20.02
N ARG A 492 -28.42 -5.52 21.28
CA ARG A 492 -28.74 -4.45 22.23
C ARG A 492 -27.53 -4.22 23.13
N VAL A 493 -27.08 -2.96 23.20
CA VAL A 493 -25.96 -2.53 24.03
C VAL A 493 -26.41 -1.40 24.94
N LYS A 494 -26.08 -1.44 26.22
CA LYS A 494 -26.36 -0.35 27.16
C LYS A 494 -25.59 0.91 26.77
N ILE A 495 -26.22 2.08 26.91
CA ILE A 495 -25.59 3.36 26.55
C ILE A 495 -24.36 3.63 27.41
N GLU A 496 -24.39 3.24 28.69
CA GLU A 496 -23.26 3.37 29.62
C GLU A 496 -22.04 2.53 29.18
N ASP A 497 -22.24 1.35 28.60
CA ASP A 497 -21.21 0.42 28.16
C ASP A 497 -20.77 0.67 26.72
N LEU A 498 -21.48 1.52 25.97
CA LEU A 498 -21.34 1.64 24.53
C LEU A 498 -19.93 2.06 24.08
N THR A 499 -19.28 2.97 24.83
CA THR A 499 -17.92 3.43 24.49
C THR A 499 -16.90 2.29 24.64
N ASP A 500 -17.01 1.52 25.70
CA ASP A 500 -16.10 0.39 25.95
C ASP A 500 -16.37 -0.77 24.99
N TYR A 501 -17.65 -1.09 24.76
CA TYR A 501 -18.04 -2.04 23.73
C TYR A 501 -17.43 -1.68 22.36
N MET A 502 -17.51 -0.39 21.92
CA MET A 502 -16.94 0.03 20.64
C MET A 502 -15.41 -0.02 20.60
N ARG A 503 -14.74 0.10 21.74
CA ARG A 503 -13.29 -0.10 21.84
C ARG A 503 -12.92 -1.58 21.68
N GLU A 504 -13.72 -2.49 22.20
CA GLU A 504 -13.49 -3.95 22.19
C GLU A 504 -13.76 -4.59 20.83
N VAL A 505 -14.79 -4.15 20.08
CA VAL A 505 -15.17 -4.76 18.79
C VAL A 505 -14.22 -4.46 17.61
N GLY A 506 -12.97 -4.07 17.89
CA GLY A 506 -11.89 -4.03 16.90
C GLY A 506 -11.67 -2.68 16.21
N ILE A 507 -12.21 -1.59 16.75
CA ILE A 507 -11.93 -0.24 16.25
C ILE A 507 -10.46 0.17 16.56
N ARG A 508 -9.91 -0.32 17.67
CA ARG A 508 -8.48 -0.29 17.98
C ARG A 508 -7.89 -1.66 17.70
N VAL A 509 -6.97 -1.75 16.75
CA VAL A 509 -6.33 -3.01 16.38
C VAL A 509 -5.46 -3.50 17.55
N LYS A 510 -5.81 -4.65 18.14
CA LYS A 510 -4.98 -5.38 19.11
C LYS A 510 -4.40 -6.61 18.44
N TYR A 511 -3.09 -6.78 18.50
CA TYR A 511 -2.40 -7.95 17.97
C TYR A 511 -1.93 -8.83 19.12
N LEU A 512 -2.38 -10.09 19.14
CA LEU A 512 -1.87 -11.12 20.04
C LEU A 512 -1.65 -12.41 19.24
N HIS A 513 -0.39 -12.81 19.08
CA HIS A 513 -0.06 -14.09 18.45
C HIS A 513 1.09 -14.79 19.18
N SER A 514 1.10 -16.13 19.12
CA SER A 514 2.05 -17.02 19.83
C SER A 514 3.53 -16.86 19.45
N ASP A 515 3.85 -16.23 18.31
CA ASP A 515 5.21 -16.02 17.84
C ASP A 515 5.72 -14.59 18.09
N VAL A 516 5.19 -13.94 19.12
CA VAL A 516 5.52 -12.58 19.51
C VAL A 516 6.97 -12.50 19.98
N ASP A 517 7.79 -11.72 19.28
CA ASP A 517 9.18 -11.43 19.64
C ASP A 517 9.26 -10.62 20.95
N THR A 518 10.42 -10.57 21.58
CA THR A 518 10.66 -9.93 22.88
C THR A 518 10.21 -8.48 22.95
N LEU A 519 10.22 -7.76 21.84
CA LEU A 519 9.75 -6.37 21.70
C LEU A 519 8.22 -6.25 21.79
N GLU A 520 7.49 -7.09 21.08
CA GLU A 520 6.03 -7.18 21.13
C GLU A 520 5.52 -7.54 22.55
N ARG A 521 6.29 -8.36 23.30
CA ARG A 521 5.98 -8.69 24.71
C ARG A 521 5.99 -7.47 25.59
N THR A 522 6.95 -6.59 25.41
CA THR A 522 7.13 -5.37 26.23
C THR A 522 5.97 -4.40 26.03
N GLU A 523 5.43 -4.31 24.82
CA GLU A 523 4.28 -3.46 24.51
C GLU A 523 2.97 -4.00 25.04
N ILE A 524 2.73 -5.30 24.89
CA ILE A 524 1.56 -5.97 25.48
C ILE A 524 1.52 -5.74 26.98
N ILE A 525 2.66 -5.86 27.66
CA ILE A 525 2.78 -5.62 29.10
C ILE A 525 2.58 -4.14 29.44
N ARG A 526 3.10 -3.24 28.61
CA ARG A 526 2.89 -1.79 28.77
C ARG A 526 1.41 -1.42 28.61
N ASP A 527 0.75 -1.94 27.58
CA ASP A 527 -0.66 -1.67 27.30
C ASP A 527 -1.56 -2.22 28.41
N MET A 528 -1.21 -3.37 28.99
CA MET A 528 -1.88 -3.91 30.16
C MET A 528 -1.68 -3.02 31.41
N ARG A 529 -0.48 -2.48 31.60
CA ARG A 529 -0.18 -1.52 32.68
C ARG A 529 -0.87 -0.16 32.52
N LEU A 530 -1.27 0.18 31.30
CA LEU A 530 -1.99 1.42 30.97
C LEU A 530 -3.52 1.20 30.88
N ASP A 531 -4.02 0.06 31.38
CA ASP A 531 -5.44 -0.32 31.32
C ASP A 531 -6.03 -0.25 29.89
N VAL A 532 -5.22 -0.59 28.88
CA VAL A 532 -5.66 -0.62 27.49
C VAL A 532 -6.48 -1.88 27.19
N PHE A 533 -6.27 -2.95 27.99
CA PHE A 533 -7.07 -4.18 27.99
C PHE A 533 -6.95 -4.89 29.35
N ASP A 534 -7.99 -5.61 29.73
CA ASP A 534 -8.12 -6.26 31.04
C ASP A 534 -7.65 -7.72 31.07
N VAL A 535 -7.53 -8.37 29.91
CA VAL A 535 -7.20 -9.80 29.80
C VAL A 535 -6.09 -10.03 28.78
N LEU A 536 -5.03 -10.69 29.22
CA LEU A 536 -3.95 -11.18 28.36
C LEU A 536 -4.06 -12.70 28.20
N VAL A 537 -4.30 -13.16 26.98
CA VAL A 537 -4.28 -14.60 26.62
C VAL A 537 -2.97 -14.92 25.92
N GLY A 538 -2.15 -15.77 26.51
CA GLY A 538 -0.86 -16.17 25.94
C GLY A 538 -0.66 -17.68 26.01
N ILE A 539 -0.38 -18.32 24.87
CA ILE A 539 0.07 -19.70 24.80
C ILE A 539 1.61 -19.70 24.80
N ASN A 540 2.23 -20.27 25.84
CA ASN A 540 3.70 -20.35 26.01
C ASN A 540 4.47 -19.01 26.14
N LEU A 541 3.78 -17.89 26.28
CA LEU A 541 4.38 -16.55 26.39
C LEU A 541 4.86 -16.20 27.80
N LEU A 542 4.33 -16.86 28.84
CA LEU A 542 4.50 -16.47 30.25
C LEU A 542 5.36 -17.47 31.05
N ARG A 543 6.20 -18.27 30.38
CA ARG A 543 6.92 -19.36 31.08
C ARG A 543 8.08 -18.93 31.97
N GLU A 544 8.74 -17.78 31.73
CA GLU A 544 9.87 -17.34 32.57
C GLU A 544 10.00 -15.81 32.64
N GLY A 545 10.17 -15.28 33.87
CA GLY A 545 10.81 -13.98 34.11
C GLY A 545 9.94 -12.73 33.98
N LEU A 546 8.61 -12.84 34.02
CA LEU A 546 7.73 -11.65 34.04
C LEU A 546 7.34 -11.29 35.46
N ASP A 547 7.79 -10.12 35.93
CA ASP A 547 7.32 -9.48 37.17
C ASP A 547 6.31 -8.40 36.79
N ILE A 548 5.01 -8.72 36.95
CA ILE A 548 3.91 -7.80 36.65
C ILE A 548 3.07 -7.68 37.93
N PRO A 549 3.43 -6.74 38.82
CA PRO A 549 2.76 -6.59 40.10
C PRO A 549 1.30 -6.14 40.01
N GLU A 550 0.88 -5.64 38.85
CA GLU A 550 -0.48 -5.15 38.58
C GLU A 550 -1.50 -6.26 38.29
N ILE A 551 -1.06 -7.50 38.03
CA ILE A 551 -1.96 -8.63 37.75
C ILE A 551 -2.56 -9.15 39.05
N THR A 552 -3.89 -9.14 39.13
CA THR A 552 -4.66 -9.66 40.28
C THR A 552 -5.08 -11.12 40.13
N LEU A 553 -5.11 -11.67 38.90
CA LEU A 553 -5.51 -13.05 38.63
C LEU A 553 -4.72 -13.62 37.44
N VAL A 554 -4.11 -14.78 37.62
CA VAL A 554 -3.52 -15.60 36.55
C VAL A 554 -4.30 -16.90 36.44
N ALA A 555 -4.96 -17.12 35.30
CA ALA A 555 -5.62 -18.38 34.98
C ALA A 555 -4.79 -19.15 33.95
N ILE A 556 -4.34 -20.36 34.30
CA ILE A 556 -3.63 -21.25 33.38
C ILE A 556 -4.70 -22.23 32.86
N LEU A 557 -4.91 -22.21 31.53
CA LEU A 557 -5.77 -23.16 30.83
C LEU A 557 -4.89 -24.25 30.25
N ASP A 558 -5.08 -25.50 30.70
CA ASP A 558 -4.41 -26.70 30.17
C ASP A 558 -4.99 -27.10 28.80
#